data_9c3dd1680fa518ebac456ecb30a842b3
#
_entry.id   9c3dd1680fa518ebac456ecb30a842b3
#
_cell.length_a   1.000
_cell.length_b   1.000
_cell.length_c   1.000
_cell.angle_alpha   90.00
_cell.angle_beta   90.00
_cell.angle_gamma   90.00
#
_symmetry.space_group_name_H-M   'P 1'
#
loop_
_entity.id
_entity.type
_entity.pdbx_description
1 polymer ?
#
loop_
_entity_poly.entity_id
_entity_poly.type
_entity_poly.pdbx_seq_one_letter_code
_entity_poly.pdbx_strand_id
1 'polypeptide(L)'
;MTETRFIVYPEGDSREIEHSLRVNALVDLNGGPLAPPLPTPRMIVYRVWKITTSAERHEQSVSYHLEQVARPELDGMCARGG
;
A
#
# COMPACT_ATOMS: atom_id res chain seq x y z
N MET A 1 -18.64 15.24 -8.16
CA MET A 1 -18.31 14.31 -7.09
C MET A 1 -16.79 14.14 -7.03
N THR A 2 -16.21 14.33 -5.87
CA THR A 2 -14.78 14.27 -5.68
C THR A 2 -14.42 12.99 -4.95
N GLU A 3 -13.45 12.27 -5.48
CA GLU A 3 -12.92 11.07 -4.82
C GLU A 3 -11.49 11.31 -4.39
N THR A 4 -11.20 11.05 -3.12
CA THR A 4 -9.87 11.18 -2.55
C THR A 4 -9.40 9.83 -2.04
N ARG A 5 -8.17 9.49 -2.34
CA ARG A 5 -7.59 8.21 -1.94
C ARG A 5 -6.46 8.44 -0.97
N PHE A 6 -6.46 7.66 0.10
CA PHE A 6 -5.43 7.74 1.15
C PHE A 6 -4.83 6.37 1.40
N ILE A 7 -3.57 6.35 1.75
CA ILE A 7 -2.95 5.19 2.37
C ILE A 7 -2.80 5.47 3.86
N VAL A 8 -3.05 4.45 4.68
CA VAL A 8 -2.96 4.58 6.14
C VAL A 8 -1.87 3.62 6.61
N TYR A 9 -0.80 4.18 7.15
CA TYR A 9 0.34 3.41 7.64
C TYR A 9 0.02 2.75 8.98
N PRO A 10 0.72 1.67 9.34
CA PRO A 10 0.47 0.97 10.61
C PRO A 10 0.61 1.85 11.85
N GLU A 11 1.45 2.86 11.77
CA GLU A 11 1.68 3.80 12.88
C GLU A 11 0.57 4.85 13.02
N GLY A 12 -0.39 4.88 12.10
CA GLY A 12 -1.50 5.82 12.16
C GLY A 12 -1.41 7.01 11.23
N ASP A 13 -0.26 7.21 10.61
CA ASP A 13 -0.11 8.30 9.63
C ASP A 13 -0.88 7.96 8.36
N SER A 14 -1.31 8.99 7.65
CA SER A 14 -1.98 8.81 6.37
C SER A 14 -1.40 9.76 5.34
N ARG A 15 -1.55 9.38 4.08
CA ARG A 15 -1.04 10.16 2.96
C ARG A 15 -1.99 10.05 1.79
N GLU A 16 -2.25 11.15 1.13
CA GLU A 16 -3.10 11.17 -0.07
C GLU A 16 -2.31 10.63 -1.26
N ILE A 17 -2.97 9.79 -2.06
CA ILE A 17 -2.40 9.26 -3.30
C ILE A 17 -3.39 9.47 -4.43
N GLU A 18 -2.90 9.39 -5.66
CA GLU A 18 -3.73 9.63 -6.85
C GLU A 18 -4.13 8.36 -7.57
N HIS A 19 -3.50 7.24 -7.27
CA HIS A 19 -3.77 5.97 -7.95
C HIS A 19 -4.60 5.03 -7.09
N SER A 20 -5.22 4.05 -7.74
CA SER A 20 -6.02 3.04 -7.04
C SER A 20 -5.16 1.86 -6.64
N LEU A 21 -5.51 1.24 -5.51
CA LEU A 21 -4.85 0.04 -5.02
C LEU A 21 -5.90 -1.05 -4.79
N ARG A 22 -5.43 -2.28 -4.67
CA ARG A 22 -6.27 -3.44 -4.37
C ARG A 22 -5.79 -4.09 -3.09
N VAL A 23 -6.66 -4.91 -2.49
CA VAL A 23 -6.24 -5.76 -1.39
C VAL A 23 -5.08 -6.65 -1.86
N ASN A 24 -4.07 -6.78 -1.03
CA ASN A 24 -2.80 -7.46 -1.30
C ASN A 24 -1.85 -6.72 -2.24
N ALA A 25 -2.20 -5.52 -2.68
CA ALA A 25 -1.28 -4.69 -3.44
C ALA A 25 -0.09 -4.29 -2.57
N LEU A 26 1.08 -4.25 -3.17
CA LEU A 26 2.31 -3.85 -2.49
C LEU A 26 2.64 -2.41 -2.84
N VAL A 27 3.09 -1.66 -1.83
CA VAL A 27 3.51 -0.27 -2.03
C VAL A 27 4.82 -0.03 -1.29
N ASP A 28 5.58 0.94 -1.77
CA ASP A 28 6.82 1.35 -1.11
C ASP A 28 6.52 2.37 -0.01
N LEU A 29 7.59 2.90 0.59
CA LEU A 29 7.45 3.85 1.68
C LEU A 29 6.71 5.13 1.27
N ASN A 30 6.73 5.48 0.01
CA ASN A 30 6.07 6.67 -0.52
C ASN A 30 4.67 6.38 -1.09
N GLY A 31 4.22 5.13 -0.99
CA GLY A 31 2.92 4.75 -1.53
C GLY A 31 2.94 4.38 -2.99
N GLY A 32 4.13 4.31 -3.60
CA GLY A 32 4.25 3.90 -5.00
C GLY A 32 3.98 2.41 -5.17
N PRO A 33 3.25 2.01 -6.21
CA PRO A 33 2.94 0.59 -6.40
C PRO A 33 4.19 -0.23 -6.71
N LEU A 34 4.24 -1.43 -6.14
CA LEU A 34 5.34 -2.36 -6.34
C LEU A 34 4.78 -3.68 -6.90
N ALA A 35 5.58 -4.34 -7.70
CA ALA A 35 5.22 -5.65 -8.24
C ALA A 35 6.38 -6.63 -8.04
N PRO A 36 6.13 -7.82 -7.50
CA PRO A 36 7.18 -8.84 -7.43
C PRO A 36 7.63 -9.27 -8.83
N PRO A 37 8.88 -9.67 -9.02
CA PRO A 37 9.89 -9.81 -7.96
C PRO A 37 10.49 -8.46 -7.55
N LEU A 38 10.78 -8.32 -6.26
CA LEU A 38 11.35 -7.09 -5.73
C LEU A 38 12.87 -7.09 -5.91
N PRO A 39 13.47 -5.91 -6.05
CA PRO A 39 14.92 -5.84 -6.33
C PRO A 39 15.78 -6.19 -5.12
N THR A 40 15.28 -6.01 -3.91
CA THR A 40 16.06 -6.26 -2.71
C THR A 40 15.11 -6.47 -1.53
N PRO A 41 15.49 -7.34 -0.54
CA PRO A 41 14.71 -7.49 0.69
C PRO A 41 14.99 -6.39 1.71
N ARG A 42 15.86 -5.43 1.39
CA ARG A 42 16.25 -4.38 2.32
C ARG A 42 15.35 -3.15 2.26
N MET A 43 14.36 -3.16 1.40
CA MET A 43 13.43 -2.05 1.30
C MET A 43 12.26 -2.22 2.26
N ILE A 44 11.63 -1.11 2.61
CA ILE A 44 10.40 -1.15 3.39
C ILE A 44 9.25 -1.30 2.42
N VAL A 45 8.45 -2.35 2.63
CA VAL A 45 7.31 -2.66 1.78
C VAL A 45 6.07 -2.79 2.65
N TYR A 46 4.99 -2.21 2.19
CA TYR A 46 3.69 -2.33 2.83
C TYR A 46 2.75 -3.06 1.90
N ARG A 47 1.77 -3.72 2.49
CA ARG A 47 0.72 -4.43 1.76
C ARG A 47 -0.64 -3.90 2.19
N VAL A 48 -1.52 -3.69 1.23
CA VAL A 48 -2.90 -3.30 1.52
C VAL A 48 -3.64 -4.52 2.05
N TRP A 49 -4.09 -4.46 3.31
CA TRP A 49 -4.81 -5.57 3.91
C TRP A 49 -6.30 -5.28 4.09
N LYS A 50 -6.69 -4.02 3.97
CA LYS A 50 -8.09 -3.61 4.14
C LYS A 50 -8.33 -2.33 3.37
N ILE A 51 -9.51 -2.23 2.77
CA ILE A 51 -9.94 -1.01 2.08
C ILE A 51 -11.25 -0.56 2.71
N THR A 52 -11.32 0.69 3.13
CA THR A 52 -12.52 1.29 3.65
C THR A 52 -12.92 2.47 2.80
N THR A 53 -14.21 2.71 2.69
CA THR A 53 -14.73 3.84 1.94
C THR A 53 -15.66 4.65 2.82
N SER A 54 -15.68 5.95 2.57
CA SER A 54 -16.58 6.87 3.24
C SER A 54 -17.17 7.81 2.20
N ALA A 55 -18.45 8.05 2.28
CA ALA A 55 -19.13 8.96 1.36
C ALA A 55 -19.94 9.96 2.16
N GLU A 56 -19.68 11.24 1.92
CA GLU A 56 -20.40 12.33 2.55
C GLU A 56 -20.77 13.33 1.48
N ARG A 57 -22.09 13.57 1.32
CA ARG A 57 -22.62 14.53 0.36
C ARG A 57 -22.03 14.29 -1.04
N HIS A 58 -21.11 15.16 -1.44
CA HIS A 58 -20.50 15.10 -2.76
C HIS A 58 -19.07 14.61 -2.75
N GLU A 59 -18.61 14.14 -1.59
CA GLU A 59 -17.24 13.66 -1.44
C GLU A 59 -17.23 12.18 -1.12
N GLN A 60 -16.33 11.47 -1.76
CA GLN A 60 -16.06 10.08 -1.46
C GLN A 60 -14.59 9.92 -1.17
N SER A 61 -14.28 9.20 -0.09
CA SER A 61 -12.89 8.91 0.24
C SER A 61 -12.68 7.42 0.36
N VAL A 62 -11.52 6.98 -0.08
CA VAL A 62 -11.10 5.58 -0.02
C VAL A 62 -9.81 5.52 0.78
N SER A 63 -9.78 4.64 1.77
CA SER A 63 -8.59 4.48 2.61
C SER A 63 -8.05 3.07 2.44
N TYR A 64 -6.79 2.99 2.04
CA TYR A 64 -6.07 1.73 1.89
C TYR A 64 -5.24 1.52 3.13
N HIS A 65 -5.64 0.57 3.96
CA HIS A 65 -4.95 0.28 5.22
C HIS A 65 -3.78 -0.64 4.95
N LEU A 66 -2.61 -0.23 5.39
CA LEU A 66 -1.37 -0.91 5.10
C LEU A 66 -0.89 -1.71 6.30
N GLU A 67 -0.21 -2.82 6.02
CA GLU A 67 0.58 -3.53 7.01
C GLU A 67 1.99 -3.66 6.47
N GLN A 68 2.97 -3.62 7.35
CA GLN A 68 4.36 -3.78 6.93
C GLN A 68 4.64 -5.25 6.64
N VAL A 69 5.24 -5.50 5.48
CA VAL A 69 5.61 -6.85 5.09
C VAL A 69 6.86 -7.26 5.85
N ALA A 70 6.80 -8.40 6.54
CA ALA A 70 7.91 -8.89 7.34
C ALA A 70 9.05 -9.37 6.44
N ARG A 71 10.28 -9.31 6.97
CA ARG A 71 11.46 -9.66 6.18
C ARG A 71 11.43 -11.07 5.59
N PRO A 72 11.02 -12.11 6.32
CA PRO A 72 10.92 -13.44 5.71
C PRO A 72 10.00 -13.49 4.50
N GLU A 73 8.92 -12.72 4.54
CA GLU A 73 7.99 -12.63 3.43
C GLU A 73 8.61 -11.84 2.27
N LEU A 74 9.35 -10.78 2.59
CA LEU A 74 10.07 -10.00 1.58
C LEU A 74 11.09 -10.85 0.83
N ASP A 75 11.80 -11.70 1.53
CA ASP A 75 12.78 -12.59 0.91
C ASP A 75 12.12 -13.48 -0.15
N GLY A 76 10.90 -13.92 0.12
CA GLY A 76 10.15 -14.73 -0.84
C GLY A 76 9.66 -13.95 -2.04
N MET A 77 9.59 -12.63 -1.95
CA MET A 77 9.12 -11.76 -3.03
C MET A 77 10.24 -11.22 -3.89
N CYS A 78 11.49 -11.35 -3.46
CA CYS A 78 12.63 -10.81 -4.18
C CYS A 78 13.03 -11.72 -5.32
N ALA A 79 13.56 -11.11 -6.37
CA ALA A 79 14.17 -11.86 -7.45
C ALA A 79 15.38 -12.60 -6.87
N ARG A 80 15.43 -13.90 -7.10
CA ARG A 80 16.59 -14.68 -6.71
C ARG A 80 17.64 -14.49 -7.79
N GLY A 81 18.62 -13.71 -7.47
CA GLY A 81 19.70 -13.42 -8.39
C GLY A 81 20.71 -14.54 -8.47
N GLY A 82 20.25 -15.70 -8.67
CA GLY A 82 21.13 -16.83 -8.77
C GLY A 82 21.37 -17.55 -7.50
#